data_0c17dbfb6178bf85319a4cd282df91a9
#
_entry.id   0c17dbfb6178bf85319a4cd282df91a9
#
_cell.length_a   1.000
_cell.length_b   1.000
_cell.length_c   1.000
_cell.angle_alpha   90.00
_cell.angle_beta   90.00
_cell.angle_gamma   90.00
#
_symmetry.space_group_name_H-M   'P 1'
#
loop_
_entity.id
_entity.type
_entity.pdbx_description
1 polymer ?
#
loop_
_entity_poly.entity_id
_entity_poly.type
_entity_poly.pdbx_seq_one_letter_code
_entity_poly.pdbx_strand_id
1 'polypeptide(L)'
;MKSAFKFVVLVSSFLTLLSACGGGGGSSPPPPPVSTPEWTWVSGSNTAGQKGTYVILGTAYPINVPGARNAAVSWLDSSGKLWLFGGDGLDSNGNLGNLNDLWKYDPATLEWTWVSGSNVRTQAGSYGTEGTADPSNVPGARSSAVSWLDSQGNLWLFGGGGYDSVGNWGDLNDLWRYDPATLEWTWVSGSNTMNQVGTYGTEGTAALSNVPGGRASLVSWLDSSGKLWLFGGRGYDSAGNLGDLNDLWKYDPATLEWTWVSGSNTVNQVGTYGTKSTAASSNIPGSRRWAVSWIDSSGKLWLFGGDGYDSAGNEYSLNDLWKYDPTTNEWTWVSGSNVGTQAGSYGTEGTADPSNVPGARAPAASWIDSSGKLWLFGGYGLDSNGNQGWLNDLWRYDPATLEWTWVSGSNTMNQVGTYGTKGTAAPSNVPGGREAAVSWLDSNGNLWLFGGSGYDAVGLGGYLNDLWKCTR
;
A
#
# COMPACT_ATOMS: atom_id res chain seq x y z
N MET A 1 -17.84 31.83 47.80
CA MET A 1 -18.10 30.54 48.44
C MET A 1 -17.24 29.49 47.73
N LYS A 2 -16.18 29.05 48.43
CA LYS A 2 -15.22 28.05 47.94
C LYS A 2 -15.75 26.66 48.35
N SER A 3 -15.94 25.74 47.42
CA SER A 3 -16.19 24.33 47.75
C SER A 3 -14.99 23.53 47.28
N ALA A 4 -14.32 22.88 48.23
CA ALA A 4 -13.17 22.03 48.07
C ALA A 4 -13.67 20.56 47.94
N PHE A 5 -13.28 19.85 46.90
CA PHE A 5 -13.43 18.40 46.81
C PHE A 5 -12.21 17.71 47.38
N LYS A 6 -12.41 16.91 48.41
CA LYS A 6 -11.39 16.06 49.03
C LYS A 6 -11.27 14.74 48.25
N PHE A 7 -10.04 14.42 47.83
CA PHE A 7 -9.69 13.07 47.38
C PHE A 7 -9.50 12.16 48.59
N VAL A 8 -10.20 11.03 48.61
CA VAL A 8 -9.98 9.95 49.58
C VAL A 8 -9.08 8.91 48.90
N VAL A 9 -7.88 8.73 49.45
CA VAL A 9 -6.95 7.66 49.09
C VAL A 9 -7.26 6.47 49.99
N LEU A 10 -7.72 5.38 49.38
CA LEU A 10 -7.84 4.07 50.05
C LEU A 10 -6.51 3.32 49.90
N VAL A 11 -5.79 3.17 51.01
CA VAL A 11 -4.63 2.27 51.13
C VAL A 11 -5.17 0.92 51.60
N SER A 12 -5.11 -0.09 50.75
CA SER A 12 -5.36 -1.47 51.14
C SER A 12 -4.05 -2.20 51.41
N SER A 13 -3.87 -2.52 52.70
CA SER A 13 -2.77 -3.33 53.22
C SER A 13 -2.92 -4.78 52.77
N PHE A 14 -1.95 -5.31 52.04
CA PHE A 14 -1.84 -6.73 51.80
C PHE A 14 -1.05 -7.42 52.89
N LEU A 15 -1.70 -8.32 53.61
CA LEU A 15 -1.09 -9.23 54.58
C LEU A 15 -0.43 -10.39 53.81
N THR A 16 0.87 -10.54 53.96
CA THR A 16 1.63 -11.70 53.45
C THR A 16 1.43 -12.90 54.37
N LEU A 17 0.79 -13.94 53.82
CA LEU A 17 0.85 -15.29 54.39
C LEU A 17 1.90 -16.09 53.62
N LEU A 18 3.03 -16.40 54.25
CA LEU A 18 3.93 -17.45 53.79
C LEU A 18 3.26 -18.81 54.05
N SER A 19 3.08 -19.61 53.02
CA SER A 19 2.83 -21.03 53.14
C SER A 19 3.76 -21.81 52.20
N ALA A 20 4.43 -22.77 52.74
CA ALA A 20 5.54 -23.48 52.12
C ALA A 20 5.08 -24.68 51.29
N CYS A 21 5.90 -24.99 50.31
CA CYS A 21 6.18 -26.28 49.64
C CYS A 21 5.03 -27.14 49.10
N GLY A 22 5.02 -27.27 47.79
CA GLY A 22 4.45 -28.37 47.02
C GLY A 22 4.87 -28.24 45.57
N GLY A 23 5.93 -28.94 45.14
CA GLY A 23 6.36 -28.98 43.75
C GLY A 23 5.31 -29.70 42.89
N GLY A 24 4.69 -28.94 42.02
CA GLY A 24 3.88 -29.43 40.90
C GLY A 24 4.26 -28.61 39.68
N GLY A 25 4.97 -29.19 38.72
CA GLY A 25 5.25 -28.59 37.44
C GLY A 25 3.94 -28.37 36.68
N GLY A 26 3.36 -27.21 36.87
CA GLY A 26 2.26 -26.73 36.05
C GLY A 26 2.85 -26.23 34.73
N SER A 27 2.77 -27.08 33.69
CA SER A 27 2.90 -26.58 32.33
C SER A 27 1.83 -25.52 32.11
N SER A 28 2.22 -24.29 31.78
CA SER A 28 1.30 -23.27 31.29
C SER A 28 0.43 -23.88 30.19
N PRO A 29 -0.88 -23.64 30.17
CA PRO A 29 -1.69 -24.13 29.07
C PRO A 29 -1.07 -23.62 27.76
N PRO A 30 -1.02 -24.43 26.70
CA PRO A 30 -0.53 -23.96 25.41
C PRO A 30 -1.32 -22.71 25.01
N PRO A 31 -0.70 -21.71 24.37
CA PRO A 31 -1.43 -20.55 23.88
C PRO A 31 -2.58 -21.07 22.99
N PRO A 32 -3.74 -20.39 23.01
CA PRO A 32 -4.85 -20.78 22.16
C PRO A 32 -4.36 -20.88 20.71
N PRO A 33 -4.83 -21.87 19.94
CA PRO A 33 -4.43 -22.02 18.56
C PRO A 33 -4.71 -20.70 17.83
N VAL A 34 -3.69 -20.16 17.17
CA VAL A 34 -3.84 -19.00 16.30
C VAL A 34 -4.86 -19.40 15.24
N SER A 35 -6.01 -18.74 15.18
CA SER A 35 -6.99 -19.02 14.15
C SER A 35 -6.31 -18.85 12.78
N THR A 36 -6.40 -19.88 11.94
CA THR A 36 -5.94 -19.76 10.56
C THR A 36 -6.77 -18.71 9.84
N PRO A 37 -6.14 -17.77 9.12
CA PRO A 37 -6.88 -16.76 8.38
C PRO A 37 -7.85 -17.41 7.38
N GLU A 38 -9.10 -17.00 7.38
CA GLU A 38 -10.11 -17.48 6.44
C GLU A 38 -10.53 -16.41 5.45
N TRP A 39 -10.52 -16.75 4.17
CA TRP A 39 -10.94 -15.84 3.11
C TRP A 39 -12.42 -15.99 2.78
N THR A 40 -13.06 -14.87 2.51
CA THR A 40 -14.43 -14.78 1.98
C THR A 40 -14.40 -14.02 0.68
N TRP A 41 -14.88 -14.62 -0.41
CA TRP A 41 -15.19 -13.88 -1.63
C TRP A 41 -16.48 -13.09 -1.45
N VAL A 42 -16.39 -11.76 -1.35
CA VAL A 42 -17.50 -10.89 -0.94
C VAL A 42 -18.29 -10.36 -2.14
N SER A 43 -17.61 -9.87 -3.17
CA SER A 43 -18.23 -9.19 -4.32
C SER A 43 -17.39 -9.37 -5.58
N GLY A 44 -17.86 -8.86 -6.72
CA GLY A 44 -17.19 -8.96 -8.00
C GLY A 44 -17.38 -10.34 -8.67
N SER A 45 -16.59 -10.61 -9.69
CA SER A 45 -16.61 -11.86 -10.46
C SER A 45 -15.48 -12.79 -10.01
N ASN A 46 -15.69 -14.09 -10.21
CA ASN A 46 -14.65 -15.11 -10.09
C ASN A 46 -13.95 -15.41 -11.43
N THR A 47 -14.22 -14.63 -12.47
CA THR A 47 -13.55 -14.69 -13.79
C THR A 47 -12.90 -13.36 -14.12
N ALA A 48 -11.75 -13.41 -14.77
CA ALA A 48 -10.98 -12.23 -15.17
C ALA A 48 -11.68 -11.43 -16.30
N GLY A 49 -11.23 -10.20 -16.53
CA GLY A 49 -11.60 -9.39 -17.67
C GLY A 49 -13.04 -8.82 -17.63
N GLN A 50 -13.59 -8.62 -16.44
CA GLN A 50 -14.95 -8.09 -16.28
C GLN A 50 -14.99 -6.57 -16.43
N LYS A 51 -15.88 -6.06 -17.26
CA LYS A 51 -16.14 -4.63 -17.38
C LYS A 51 -16.87 -4.09 -16.17
N GLY A 52 -16.75 -2.78 -15.92
CA GLY A 52 -17.46 -2.09 -14.85
C GLY A 52 -18.97 -1.97 -15.14
N THR A 53 -19.78 -1.99 -14.06
CA THR A 53 -21.21 -1.67 -14.11
C THR A 53 -21.46 -0.37 -13.35
N TYR A 54 -21.91 0.66 -14.09
CA TYR A 54 -22.12 2.03 -13.61
C TYR A 54 -23.59 2.39 -13.79
N VAL A 55 -24.39 2.36 -12.72
CA VAL A 55 -25.85 2.58 -12.84
C VAL A 55 -26.18 4.07 -12.79
N ILE A 56 -26.15 4.68 -11.61
CA ILE A 56 -26.44 6.11 -11.42
C ILE A 56 -25.33 6.72 -10.57
N LEU A 57 -24.75 7.81 -11.08
CA LEU A 57 -23.73 8.57 -10.36
C LEU A 57 -24.24 9.02 -8.98
N GLY A 58 -23.44 8.86 -7.95
CA GLY A 58 -23.75 9.22 -6.57
C GLY A 58 -24.71 8.29 -5.83
N THR A 59 -25.21 7.21 -6.49
CA THR A 59 -26.19 6.30 -5.88
C THR A 59 -25.64 4.89 -5.75
N ALA A 60 -25.76 4.29 -4.56
CA ALA A 60 -25.42 2.89 -4.33
C ALA A 60 -26.43 1.96 -5.01
N TYR A 61 -25.92 0.89 -5.61
CA TYR A 61 -26.74 -0.14 -6.24
C TYR A 61 -26.11 -1.52 -6.06
N PRO A 62 -26.92 -2.59 -5.83
CA PRO A 62 -26.40 -3.96 -5.66
C PRO A 62 -25.62 -4.50 -6.86
N ILE A 63 -25.91 -3.97 -8.07
CA ILE A 63 -25.22 -4.40 -9.30
C ILE A 63 -24.07 -3.47 -9.70
N ASN A 64 -23.88 -2.36 -9.01
CA ASN A 64 -22.70 -1.52 -9.23
C ASN A 64 -21.44 -2.32 -8.88
N VAL A 65 -20.46 -2.29 -9.76
CA VAL A 65 -19.14 -2.88 -9.52
C VAL A 65 -18.09 -2.18 -10.38
N PRO A 66 -16.93 -1.81 -9.81
CA PRO A 66 -15.82 -1.31 -10.61
C PRO A 66 -15.36 -2.36 -11.62
N GLY A 67 -14.92 -1.94 -12.79
CA GLY A 67 -14.30 -2.83 -13.77
C GLY A 67 -13.03 -3.47 -13.23
N ALA A 68 -12.69 -4.63 -13.76
CA ALA A 68 -11.46 -5.35 -13.43
C ALA A 68 -10.25 -4.46 -13.69
N ARG A 69 -9.39 -4.30 -12.68
CA ARG A 69 -8.29 -3.33 -12.68
C ARG A 69 -7.15 -3.67 -11.75
N ASN A 70 -5.99 -3.12 -12.05
CA ASN A 70 -4.82 -3.14 -11.18
C ASN A 70 -4.31 -1.72 -10.90
N ALA A 71 -3.37 -1.59 -9.97
CA ALA A 71 -2.65 -0.35 -9.67
C ALA A 71 -3.56 0.88 -9.45
N ALA A 72 -4.79 0.67 -8.98
CA ALA A 72 -5.66 1.73 -8.45
C ALA A 72 -5.14 2.20 -7.10
N VAL A 73 -5.62 3.36 -6.62
CA VAL A 73 -5.39 3.80 -5.25
C VAL A 73 -6.65 3.64 -4.40
N SER A 74 -6.45 3.47 -3.10
CA SER A 74 -7.56 3.24 -2.17
C SER A 74 -7.36 3.96 -0.83
N TRP A 75 -8.47 4.28 -0.17
CA TRP A 75 -8.53 4.88 1.16
C TRP A 75 -9.62 4.19 1.98
N LEU A 76 -9.44 4.17 3.31
CA LEU A 76 -10.48 3.76 4.25
C LEU A 76 -10.89 4.99 5.06
N ASP A 77 -12.14 5.43 4.93
CA ASP A 77 -12.62 6.56 5.70
C ASP A 77 -12.94 6.19 7.17
N SER A 78 -13.15 7.21 8.00
CA SER A 78 -13.44 7.03 9.43
C SER A 78 -14.75 6.30 9.72
N SER A 79 -15.63 6.18 8.73
CA SER A 79 -16.88 5.40 8.80
C SER A 79 -16.70 3.94 8.36
N GLY A 80 -15.49 3.53 8.00
CA GLY A 80 -15.16 2.18 7.55
C GLY A 80 -15.54 1.88 6.11
N LYS A 81 -15.80 2.90 5.29
CA LYS A 81 -16.05 2.73 3.85
C LYS A 81 -14.77 2.80 3.07
N LEU A 82 -14.64 1.90 2.10
CA LEU A 82 -13.52 1.90 1.18
C LEU A 82 -13.78 2.87 0.03
N TRP A 83 -12.78 3.66 -0.29
CA TRP A 83 -12.71 4.48 -1.49
C TRP A 83 -11.68 3.91 -2.46
N LEU A 84 -11.98 3.96 -3.77
CA LEU A 84 -11.13 3.45 -4.85
C LEU A 84 -11.11 4.47 -5.97
N PHE A 85 -9.91 4.82 -6.48
CA PHE A 85 -9.79 5.75 -7.61
C PHE A 85 -8.87 5.18 -8.69
N GLY A 86 -9.32 5.27 -9.94
CA GLY A 86 -8.52 5.03 -11.12
C GLY A 86 -7.99 3.59 -11.26
N GLY A 87 -6.73 3.47 -11.63
CA GLY A 87 -6.08 2.21 -11.99
C GLY A 87 -6.05 1.98 -13.50
N ASP A 88 -5.30 0.98 -13.93
CA ASP A 88 -5.37 0.46 -15.30
C ASP A 88 -6.37 -0.70 -15.34
N GLY A 89 -7.41 -0.59 -16.16
CA GLY A 89 -8.51 -1.55 -16.12
C GLY A 89 -9.56 -1.38 -17.20
N LEU A 90 -10.65 -2.12 -17.03
CA LEU A 90 -11.75 -2.19 -17.99
C LEU A 90 -12.86 -1.18 -17.65
N ASP A 91 -13.19 -0.33 -18.60
CA ASP A 91 -14.27 0.65 -18.50
C ASP A 91 -15.67 0.03 -18.61
N SER A 92 -16.73 0.85 -18.65
CA SER A 92 -18.12 0.39 -18.83
C SER A 92 -18.39 -0.31 -20.15
N ASN A 93 -17.57 -0.07 -21.17
CA ASN A 93 -17.67 -0.68 -22.49
C ASN A 93 -16.82 -1.96 -22.63
N GLY A 94 -15.95 -2.25 -21.62
CA GLY A 94 -15.01 -3.35 -21.68
C GLY A 94 -13.69 -2.99 -22.39
N ASN A 95 -13.39 -1.70 -22.57
CA ASN A 95 -12.13 -1.25 -23.12
C ASN A 95 -11.08 -1.10 -22.02
N LEU A 96 -9.88 -1.60 -22.30
CA LEU A 96 -8.73 -1.53 -21.37
C LEU A 96 -8.01 -0.20 -21.45
N GLY A 97 -7.68 0.40 -20.30
CA GLY A 97 -6.84 1.59 -20.17
C GLY A 97 -6.98 2.28 -18.81
N ASN A 98 -6.25 3.37 -18.62
CA ASN A 98 -6.29 4.13 -17.36
C ASN A 98 -7.67 4.73 -17.13
N LEU A 99 -8.10 4.69 -15.87
CA LEU A 99 -9.40 5.13 -15.38
C LEU A 99 -9.25 6.34 -14.46
N ASN A 100 -10.33 7.14 -14.30
CA ASN A 100 -10.42 8.22 -13.32
C ASN A 100 -11.74 8.21 -12.53
N ASP A 101 -12.41 7.07 -12.52
CA ASP A 101 -13.62 6.85 -11.75
C ASP A 101 -13.30 6.76 -10.25
N LEU A 102 -14.11 7.45 -9.44
CA LEU A 102 -14.06 7.37 -7.98
C LEU A 102 -15.24 6.54 -7.49
N TRP A 103 -14.93 5.51 -6.73
CA TRP A 103 -15.89 4.59 -6.15
C TRP A 103 -15.84 4.60 -4.63
N LYS A 104 -16.96 4.28 -4.01
CA LYS A 104 -17.08 4.03 -2.58
C LYS A 104 -17.80 2.72 -2.33
N TYR A 105 -17.23 1.84 -1.53
CA TYR A 105 -17.83 0.58 -1.08
C TYR A 105 -18.25 0.68 0.37
N ASP A 106 -19.48 0.28 0.66
CA ASP A 106 -20.02 0.21 2.01
C ASP A 106 -20.07 -1.26 2.49
N PRO A 107 -19.21 -1.67 3.45
CA PRO A 107 -19.22 -3.04 3.95
C PRO A 107 -20.49 -3.43 4.71
N ALA A 108 -21.30 -2.47 5.16
CA ALA A 108 -22.55 -2.74 5.86
C ALA A 108 -23.69 -3.12 4.91
N THR A 109 -23.73 -2.51 3.72
CA THR A 109 -24.74 -2.81 2.69
C THR A 109 -24.23 -3.73 1.61
N LEU A 110 -22.91 -3.94 1.53
CA LEU A 110 -22.18 -4.68 0.48
C LEU A 110 -22.35 -4.07 -0.92
N GLU A 111 -22.54 -2.74 -0.99
CA GLU A 111 -22.82 -2.04 -2.24
C GLU A 111 -21.71 -1.06 -2.61
N TRP A 112 -21.48 -0.94 -3.91
CA TRP A 112 -20.63 0.08 -4.50
C TRP A 112 -21.44 1.30 -4.93
N THR A 113 -20.87 2.48 -4.74
CA THR A 113 -21.34 3.76 -5.29
C THR A 113 -20.30 4.29 -6.26
N TRP A 114 -20.67 4.56 -7.49
CA TRP A 114 -19.87 5.38 -8.40
C TRP A 114 -20.05 6.84 -8.03
N VAL A 115 -19.01 7.46 -7.44
CA VAL A 115 -19.14 8.78 -6.79
C VAL A 115 -18.82 9.92 -7.77
N SER A 116 -17.78 9.78 -8.59
CA SER A 116 -17.29 10.83 -9.48
C SER A 116 -16.41 10.23 -10.58
N GLY A 117 -15.96 11.08 -11.51
CA GLY A 117 -15.14 10.66 -12.64
C GLY A 117 -15.93 10.01 -13.78
N SER A 118 -15.23 9.55 -14.79
CA SER A 118 -15.84 9.00 -16.01
C SER A 118 -16.00 7.49 -15.92
N ASN A 119 -17.02 6.96 -16.60
CA ASN A 119 -17.20 5.51 -16.80
C ASN A 119 -16.49 4.98 -18.06
N VAL A 120 -15.73 5.83 -18.75
CA VAL A 120 -14.88 5.44 -19.87
C VAL A 120 -13.43 5.81 -19.62
N ARG A 121 -12.50 5.02 -20.17
CA ARG A 121 -11.06 5.14 -19.98
C ARG A 121 -10.45 6.39 -20.63
N THR A 122 -9.18 6.66 -20.31
CA THR A 122 -8.30 7.63 -21.01
C THR A 122 -8.78 9.08 -20.97
N GLN A 123 -9.37 9.49 -19.85
CA GLN A 123 -9.87 10.86 -19.71
C GLN A 123 -8.74 11.82 -19.29
N ALA A 124 -8.67 12.98 -19.95
CA ALA A 124 -7.84 14.10 -19.53
C ALA A 124 -8.27 14.63 -18.16
N GLY A 125 -7.34 15.22 -17.40
CA GLY A 125 -7.68 15.92 -16.16
C GLY A 125 -8.34 17.26 -16.39
N SER A 126 -9.30 17.60 -15.51
CA SER A 126 -9.88 18.95 -15.40
C SER A 126 -9.33 19.64 -14.17
N TYR A 127 -8.44 20.61 -14.33
CA TYR A 127 -7.65 21.14 -13.22
C TYR A 127 -8.24 22.40 -12.56
N GLY A 128 -8.96 23.23 -13.31
CA GLY A 128 -9.47 24.50 -12.81
C GLY A 128 -8.37 25.46 -12.36
N THR A 129 -8.61 26.15 -11.24
CA THR A 129 -7.63 27.06 -10.62
C THR A 129 -6.93 26.36 -9.47
N GLU A 130 -5.59 26.39 -9.45
CA GLU A 130 -4.77 25.79 -8.38
C GLU A 130 -5.21 26.32 -7.00
N GLY A 131 -5.33 25.41 -6.04
CA GLY A 131 -5.79 25.70 -4.67
C GLY A 131 -7.30 25.90 -4.52
N THR A 132 -8.08 25.84 -5.61
CA THR A 132 -9.54 26.09 -5.58
C THR A 132 -10.31 24.80 -5.81
N ALA A 133 -11.19 24.42 -4.88
CA ALA A 133 -12.13 23.33 -5.06
C ALA A 133 -13.21 23.71 -6.08
N ASP A 134 -13.58 22.78 -6.94
CA ASP A 134 -14.63 22.98 -7.94
C ASP A 134 -15.24 21.63 -8.34
N PRO A 135 -16.58 21.53 -8.50
CA PRO A 135 -17.24 20.29 -8.89
C PRO A 135 -16.85 19.76 -10.29
N SER A 136 -16.27 20.63 -11.14
CA SER A 136 -15.73 20.22 -12.46
C SER A 136 -14.30 19.72 -12.41
N ASN A 137 -13.60 19.92 -11.30
CA ASN A 137 -12.24 19.40 -11.12
C ASN A 137 -12.24 17.88 -11.03
N VAL A 138 -11.39 17.23 -11.80
CA VAL A 138 -11.21 15.77 -11.77
C VAL A 138 -9.76 15.46 -12.18
N PRO A 139 -9.02 14.66 -11.41
CA PRO A 139 -7.71 14.19 -11.85
C PRO A 139 -7.83 13.38 -13.15
N GLY A 140 -6.85 13.47 -14.03
CA GLY A 140 -6.79 12.66 -15.25
C GLY A 140 -6.72 11.16 -14.92
N ALA A 141 -7.17 10.35 -15.88
CA ALA A 141 -7.15 8.90 -15.77
C ALA A 141 -5.72 8.41 -15.57
N ARG A 142 -5.47 7.63 -14.48
CA ARG A 142 -4.13 7.23 -14.04
C ARG A 142 -4.09 5.94 -13.26
N SER A 143 -2.91 5.34 -13.22
CA SER A 143 -2.56 4.19 -12.40
C SER A 143 -1.25 4.40 -11.66
N SER A 144 -0.95 3.56 -10.68
CA SER A 144 0.32 3.57 -9.93
C SER A 144 0.65 4.92 -9.25
N ALA A 145 -0.37 5.71 -8.93
CA ALA A 145 -0.27 6.88 -8.07
C ALA A 145 -0.14 6.45 -6.60
N VAL A 146 0.13 7.38 -5.70
CA VAL A 146 0.01 7.17 -4.25
C VAL A 146 -1.10 8.00 -3.67
N SER A 147 -1.62 7.52 -2.53
CA SER A 147 -2.76 8.12 -1.87
C SER A 147 -2.66 8.03 -0.35
N TRP A 148 -3.30 8.96 0.34
CA TRP A 148 -3.42 8.97 1.79
C TRP A 148 -4.67 9.71 2.24
N LEU A 149 -5.04 9.52 3.51
CA LEU A 149 -6.15 10.19 4.16
C LEU A 149 -5.61 11.16 5.21
N ASP A 150 -6.03 12.43 5.18
CA ASP A 150 -5.65 13.36 6.22
C ASP A 150 -6.57 13.24 7.47
N SER A 151 -6.21 13.95 8.54
CA SER A 151 -6.96 13.92 9.80
C SER A 151 -8.37 14.55 9.71
N GLN A 152 -8.66 15.31 8.65
CA GLN A 152 -9.98 15.86 8.36
C GLN A 152 -10.84 14.91 7.52
N GLY A 153 -10.28 13.81 7.03
CA GLY A 153 -10.95 12.84 6.19
C GLY A 153 -10.90 13.17 4.69
N ASN A 154 -10.05 14.12 4.27
CA ASN A 154 -9.83 14.37 2.85
C ASN A 154 -8.94 13.30 2.24
N LEU A 155 -9.25 12.90 1.01
CA LEU A 155 -8.46 11.95 0.24
C LEU A 155 -7.41 12.71 -0.57
N TRP A 156 -6.14 12.32 -0.42
CA TRP A 156 -5.04 12.92 -1.16
C TRP A 156 -4.51 11.94 -2.21
N LEU A 157 -4.06 12.50 -3.35
CA LEU A 157 -3.53 11.74 -4.48
C LEU A 157 -2.32 12.47 -5.06
N PHE A 158 -1.22 11.73 -5.32
CA PHE A 158 -0.02 12.29 -5.96
C PHE A 158 0.47 11.43 -7.10
N GLY A 159 0.75 12.06 -8.25
CA GLY A 159 1.47 11.46 -9.37
C GLY A 159 0.74 10.32 -10.07
N GLY A 160 1.52 9.30 -10.46
CA GLY A 160 1.06 8.15 -11.25
C GLY A 160 1.33 8.32 -12.74
N GLY A 161 1.27 7.20 -13.47
CA GLY A 161 1.26 7.19 -14.93
C GLY A 161 -0.16 7.47 -15.44
N GLY A 162 -0.36 8.56 -16.17
CA GLY A 162 -1.73 8.96 -16.53
C GLY A 162 -1.82 10.10 -17.54
N TYR A 163 -3.02 10.64 -17.67
CA TYR A 163 -3.37 11.67 -18.64
C TYR A 163 -3.36 13.05 -18.00
N ASP A 164 -2.68 14.00 -18.62
CA ASP A 164 -2.58 15.39 -18.21
C ASP A 164 -3.83 16.23 -18.60
N SER A 165 -3.78 17.55 -18.43
CA SER A 165 -4.90 18.45 -18.71
C SER A 165 -5.30 18.54 -20.18
N VAL A 166 -4.41 18.16 -21.09
CA VAL A 166 -4.65 18.20 -22.55
C VAL A 166 -4.77 16.81 -23.18
N GLY A 167 -4.75 15.76 -22.35
CA GLY A 167 -4.93 14.39 -22.79
C GLY A 167 -3.65 13.70 -23.28
N ASN A 168 -2.47 14.19 -22.96
CA ASN A 168 -1.20 13.48 -23.19
C ASN A 168 -0.95 12.51 -22.04
N TRP A 169 -0.44 11.32 -22.38
CA TRP A 169 -0.08 10.29 -21.40
C TRP A 169 1.39 10.39 -20.98
N GLY A 170 1.66 10.32 -19.68
CA GLY A 170 3.00 10.30 -19.13
C GLY A 170 3.02 10.25 -17.61
N ASP A 171 4.18 10.45 -17.00
CA ASP A 171 4.35 10.48 -15.55
C ASP A 171 3.95 11.86 -15.00
N LEU A 172 3.09 11.84 -13.98
CA LEU A 172 2.49 13.03 -13.37
C LEU A 172 3.18 13.39 -12.05
N ASN A 173 3.14 14.68 -11.67
CA ASN A 173 3.58 15.16 -10.36
C ASN A 173 2.56 16.10 -9.70
N ASP A 174 1.34 16.06 -10.18
CA ASP A 174 0.22 16.82 -9.63
C ASP A 174 -0.23 16.25 -8.28
N LEU A 175 -0.55 17.15 -7.37
CA LEU A 175 -1.07 16.87 -6.05
C LEU A 175 -2.52 17.29 -5.97
N TRP A 176 -3.38 16.36 -5.61
CA TRP A 176 -4.82 16.55 -5.52
C TRP A 176 -5.35 16.26 -4.12
N ARG A 177 -6.41 16.94 -3.74
CA ARG A 177 -7.20 16.68 -2.54
C ARG A 177 -8.67 16.58 -2.88
N TYR A 178 -9.35 15.53 -2.44
CA TYR A 178 -10.79 15.36 -2.54
C TYR A 178 -11.43 15.51 -1.16
N ASP A 179 -12.46 16.35 -1.08
CA ASP A 179 -13.27 16.51 0.13
C ASP A 179 -14.56 15.67 0.01
N PRO A 180 -14.72 14.59 0.79
CA PRO A 180 -15.93 13.76 0.75
C PRO A 180 -17.20 14.47 1.23
N ALA A 181 -17.10 15.60 1.93
CA ALA A 181 -18.24 16.39 2.40
C ALA A 181 -18.83 17.28 1.31
N THR A 182 -17.97 17.86 0.48
CA THR A 182 -18.40 18.71 -0.67
C THR A 182 -18.48 17.95 -1.97
N LEU A 183 -17.84 16.78 -2.05
CA LEU A 183 -17.67 15.92 -3.24
C LEU A 183 -16.84 16.63 -4.34
N GLU A 184 -15.87 17.45 -3.95
CA GLU A 184 -15.08 18.26 -4.86
C GLU A 184 -13.60 17.91 -4.78
N TRP A 185 -12.92 17.95 -5.93
CA TRP A 185 -11.48 17.89 -6.03
C TRP A 185 -10.85 19.29 -6.02
N THR A 186 -9.70 19.40 -5.38
CA THR A 186 -8.81 20.57 -5.45
C THR A 186 -7.49 20.12 -6.06
N TRP A 187 -7.04 20.73 -7.14
CA TRP A 187 -5.66 20.67 -7.57
C TRP A 187 -4.82 21.56 -6.67
N VAL A 188 -3.97 20.93 -5.81
CA VAL A 188 -3.28 21.64 -4.72
C VAL A 188 -1.94 22.20 -5.17
N SER A 189 -1.17 21.43 -5.94
CA SER A 189 0.16 21.81 -6.45
C SER A 189 0.65 20.85 -7.53
N GLY A 190 1.87 21.08 -8.04
CA GLY A 190 2.45 20.31 -9.14
C GLY A 190 1.96 20.81 -10.49
N SER A 191 2.37 20.15 -11.56
CA SER A 191 2.04 20.57 -12.92
C SER A 191 0.76 19.92 -13.42
N ASN A 192 0.02 20.63 -14.28
CA ASN A 192 -1.10 20.09 -15.04
C ASN A 192 -0.67 19.46 -16.38
N THR A 193 0.65 19.33 -16.61
CA THR A 193 1.25 18.64 -17.75
C THR A 193 2.19 17.55 -17.28
N MET A 194 2.29 16.48 -18.06
CA MET A 194 3.10 15.28 -17.76
C MET A 194 4.61 15.50 -17.85
N ASN A 195 5.37 14.54 -17.33
CA ASN A 195 6.84 14.39 -17.52
C ASN A 195 7.67 15.57 -17.01
N GLN A 196 7.23 16.18 -15.91
CA GLN A 196 7.95 17.31 -15.32
C GLN A 196 9.19 16.84 -14.56
N VAL A 197 10.27 17.56 -14.72
CA VAL A 197 11.51 17.35 -13.94
C VAL A 197 11.32 17.73 -12.49
N GLY A 198 12.03 17.05 -11.59
CA GLY A 198 12.03 17.39 -10.16
C GLY A 198 12.81 18.66 -9.84
N THR A 199 12.26 19.48 -8.95
CA THR A 199 12.96 20.64 -8.37
C THR A 199 13.32 20.33 -6.92
N TYR A 200 14.60 20.03 -6.65
CA TYR A 200 15.03 19.47 -5.37
C TYR A 200 15.40 20.50 -4.31
N GLY A 201 15.91 21.68 -4.71
CA GLY A 201 16.40 22.68 -3.77
C GLY A 201 17.61 22.20 -2.96
N THR A 202 17.65 22.57 -1.68
CA THR A 202 18.68 22.11 -0.74
C THR A 202 18.14 20.96 0.10
N GLU A 203 18.90 19.85 0.18
CA GLU A 203 18.52 18.69 1.00
C GLU A 203 18.21 19.09 2.44
N GLY A 204 17.14 18.57 2.98
CA GLY A 204 16.62 18.87 4.33
C GLY A 204 15.90 20.21 4.46
N THR A 205 15.83 21.03 3.40
CA THR A 205 15.18 22.36 3.44
C THR A 205 13.84 22.36 2.72
N ALA A 206 12.77 22.72 3.44
CA ALA A 206 11.44 22.90 2.86
C ALA A 206 11.37 24.18 2.02
N ALA A 207 10.70 24.14 0.89
CA ALA A 207 10.41 25.32 0.07
C ALA A 207 9.19 25.09 -0.83
N LEU A 208 8.43 26.16 -1.13
CA LEU A 208 7.32 26.13 -2.08
C LEU A 208 7.76 25.78 -3.52
N SER A 209 9.03 26.04 -3.87
CA SER A 209 9.58 25.71 -5.18
C SER A 209 9.99 24.25 -5.30
N ASN A 210 10.11 23.53 -4.20
CA ASN A 210 10.49 22.11 -4.24
C ASN A 210 9.31 21.29 -4.74
N VAL A 211 9.53 20.41 -5.69
CA VAL A 211 8.51 19.50 -6.21
C VAL A 211 9.18 18.22 -6.71
N PRO A 212 8.72 17.03 -6.30
CA PRO A 212 9.19 15.79 -6.91
C PRO A 212 8.90 15.75 -8.42
N GLY A 213 9.76 15.17 -9.20
CA GLY A 213 9.52 14.96 -10.64
C GLY A 213 8.33 14.04 -10.90
N GLY A 214 7.75 14.14 -12.12
CA GLY A 214 6.69 13.25 -12.58
C GLY A 214 7.10 11.80 -12.42
N ARG A 215 6.29 11.00 -11.70
CA ARG A 215 6.62 9.63 -11.32
C ARG A 215 5.43 8.74 -11.03
N ALA A 216 5.63 7.45 -11.24
CA ALA A 216 4.66 6.39 -10.95
C ALA A 216 5.32 5.28 -10.10
N SER A 217 4.50 4.40 -9.51
CA SER A 217 4.95 3.18 -8.82
C SER A 217 5.88 3.45 -7.62
N LEU A 218 5.70 4.61 -6.98
CA LEU A 218 6.39 5.03 -5.77
C LEU A 218 5.67 4.46 -4.54
N VAL A 219 6.28 4.60 -3.36
CA VAL A 219 5.63 4.29 -2.09
C VAL A 219 5.41 5.54 -1.26
N SER A 220 4.41 5.49 -0.36
CA SER A 220 4.09 6.61 0.52
C SER A 220 3.78 6.17 1.95
N TRP A 221 3.95 7.09 2.89
CA TRP A 221 3.58 6.95 4.30
C TRP A 221 2.96 8.25 4.78
N LEU A 222 2.04 8.15 5.73
CA LEU A 222 1.51 9.30 6.47
C LEU A 222 2.00 9.20 7.91
N ASP A 223 2.76 10.20 8.38
CA ASP A 223 3.22 10.20 9.75
C ASP A 223 2.14 10.73 10.73
N SER A 224 2.36 10.54 12.03
CA SER A 224 1.40 10.95 13.06
C SER A 224 1.21 12.48 13.17
N SER A 225 2.05 13.29 12.52
CA SER A 225 1.90 14.73 12.40
C SER A 225 1.14 15.17 11.16
N GLY A 226 0.65 14.22 10.35
CA GLY A 226 -0.09 14.48 9.12
C GLY A 226 0.78 14.85 7.92
N LYS A 227 2.09 14.62 7.99
CA LYS A 227 2.98 14.84 6.84
C LYS A 227 3.08 13.61 5.98
N LEU A 228 3.04 13.82 4.67
CA LEU A 228 3.23 12.77 3.69
C LEU A 228 4.71 12.55 3.44
N TRP A 229 5.10 11.27 3.37
CA TRP A 229 6.41 10.84 2.93
C TRP A 229 6.29 10.06 1.63
N LEU A 230 7.23 10.28 0.68
CA LEU A 230 7.33 9.56 -0.57
C LEU A 230 8.74 8.99 -0.74
N PHE A 231 8.86 7.81 -1.35
CA PHE A 231 10.15 7.23 -1.71
C PHE A 231 10.11 6.62 -3.11
N GLY A 232 11.12 6.95 -3.93
CA GLY A 232 11.42 6.28 -5.17
C GLY A 232 10.34 6.38 -6.25
N GLY A 233 10.05 5.24 -6.88
CA GLY A 233 9.22 5.14 -8.08
C GLY A 233 10.04 5.26 -9.36
N ARG A 234 9.38 5.09 -10.52
CA ARG A 234 9.95 5.38 -11.83
C ARG A 234 9.48 6.75 -12.28
N GLY A 235 10.40 7.62 -12.68
CA GLY A 235 10.04 8.99 -13.04
C GLY A 235 11.23 9.83 -13.44
N TYR A 236 11.04 11.15 -13.42
CA TYR A 236 12.02 12.14 -13.88
C TYR A 236 12.84 12.70 -12.71
N ASP A 237 14.17 12.68 -12.89
CA ASP A 237 15.13 13.25 -11.96
C ASP A 237 15.30 14.78 -12.14
N SER A 238 16.25 15.39 -11.42
CA SER A 238 16.54 16.83 -11.51
C SER A 238 17.12 17.29 -12.84
N ALA A 239 17.66 16.37 -13.64
CA ALA A 239 18.25 16.63 -14.94
C ALA A 239 17.32 16.28 -16.13
N GLY A 240 16.12 15.73 -15.84
CA GLY A 240 15.16 15.31 -16.85
C GLY A 240 15.42 13.90 -17.40
N ASN A 241 16.23 13.08 -16.72
CA ASN A 241 16.39 11.68 -17.09
C ASN A 241 15.25 10.86 -16.51
N LEU A 242 14.73 9.92 -17.30
CA LEU A 242 13.71 8.95 -16.87
C LEU A 242 14.36 7.67 -16.36
N GLY A 243 14.04 7.24 -15.17
CA GLY A 243 14.54 6.00 -14.56
C GLY A 243 13.97 5.75 -13.18
N ASP A 244 14.50 4.75 -12.49
CA ASP A 244 14.10 4.46 -11.13
C ASP A 244 14.79 5.43 -10.15
N LEU A 245 14.08 5.83 -9.11
CA LEU A 245 14.48 6.82 -8.13
C LEU A 245 14.67 6.19 -6.74
N ASN A 246 15.48 6.84 -5.88
CA ASN A 246 15.65 6.50 -4.47
C ASN A 246 15.60 7.73 -3.54
N ASP A 247 15.08 8.83 -4.06
CA ASP A 247 14.87 10.04 -3.30
C ASP A 247 13.75 9.88 -2.28
N LEU A 248 13.97 10.40 -1.09
CA LEU A 248 12.98 10.48 -0.01
C LEU A 248 12.49 11.91 0.13
N TRP A 249 11.19 12.09 0.03
CA TRP A 249 10.53 13.39 0.12
C TRP A 249 9.56 13.43 1.27
N LYS A 250 9.32 14.64 1.80
CA LYS A 250 8.29 14.92 2.79
C LYS A 250 7.48 16.14 2.38
N TYR A 251 6.16 16.03 2.40
CA TYR A 251 5.22 17.13 2.17
C TYR A 251 4.53 17.54 3.45
N ASP A 252 4.48 18.84 3.71
CA ASP A 252 3.75 19.42 4.84
C ASP A 252 2.47 20.10 4.34
N PRO A 253 1.27 19.53 4.59
CA PRO A 253 0.00 20.14 4.15
C PRO A 253 -0.30 21.50 4.80
N ALA A 254 0.33 21.82 5.95
CA ALA A 254 0.11 23.09 6.64
C ALA A 254 0.85 24.27 5.98
N THR A 255 2.04 23.99 5.41
CA THR A 255 2.84 25.00 4.70
C THR A 255 2.77 24.88 3.18
N LEU A 256 2.22 23.77 2.67
CA LEU A 256 2.18 23.39 1.26
C LEU A 256 3.59 23.20 0.66
N GLU A 257 4.57 22.83 1.46
CA GLU A 257 5.97 22.73 1.05
C GLU A 257 6.44 21.28 0.99
N TRP A 258 7.24 21.00 -0.03
CA TRP A 258 8.02 19.76 -0.12
C TRP A 258 9.42 19.95 0.45
N THR A 259 9.93 18.90 1.08
CA THR A 259 11.34 18.78 1.51
C THR A 259 11.94 17.55 0.84
N TRP A 260 13.01 17.71 0.09
CA TRP A 260 13.87 16.59 -0.28
C TRP A 260 14.68 16.20 0.95
N VAL A 261 14.43 15.03 1.53
CA VAL A 261 14.97 14.63 2.85
C VAL A 261 16.28 13.89 2.71
N SER A 262 16.37 12.97 1.74
CA SER A 262 17.58 12.16 1.48
C SER A 262 17.48 11.43 0.14
N GLY A 263 18.49 10.65 -0.19
CA GLY A 263 18.59 9.93 -1.46
C GLY A 263 19.15 10.79 -2.59
N SER A 264 19.23 10.25 -3.78
CA SER A 264 19.83 10.95 -4.92
C SER A 264 18.79 11.79 -5.68
N ASN A 265 19.23 12.88 -6.26
CA ASN A 265 18.46 13.66 -7.24
C ASN A 265 18.68 13.20 -8.70
N THR A 266 19.30 12.02 -8.88
CA THR A 266 19.51 11.37 -10.17
C THR A 266 18.98 9.95 -10.16
N VAL A 267 18.58 9.43 -11.33
CA VAL A 267 18.00 8.09 -11.49
C VAL A 267 19.01 6.94 -11.34
N ASN A 268 18.53 5.73 -11.15
CA ASN A 268 19.23 4.45 -11.29
C ASN A 268 20.40 4.28 -10.30
N GLN A 269 20.22 4.71 -9.07
CA GLN A 269 21.24 4.64 -8.04
C GLN A 269 21.32 3.25 -7.41
N VAL A 270 22.53 2.76 -7.22
CA VAL A 270 22.83 1.49 -6.53
C VAL A 270 22.55 1.61 -5.04
N GLY A 271 22.04 0.55 -4.41
CA GLY A 271 21.83 0.50 -2.98
C GLY A 271 23.12 0.41 -2.16
N THR A 272 23.19 1.16 -1.06
CA THR A 272 24.26 1.06 -0.05
C THR A 272 23.74 0.43 1.22
N TYR A 273 24.12 -0.84 1.48
CA TYR A 273 23.47 -1.67 2.50
C TYR A 273 24.14 -1.61 3.88
N GLY A 274 25.44 -1.40 3.97
CA GLY A 274 26.18 -1.43 5.22
C GLY A 274 26.10 -2.79 5.94
N THR A 275 26.06 -2.77 7.27
CA THR A 275 25.91 -3.98 8.10
C THR A 275 24.42 -4.21 8.41
N LYS A 276 23.94 -5.45 8.19
CA LYS A 276 22.56 -5.83 8.47
C LYS A 276 22.18 -5.48 9.92
N SER A 277 20.99 -4.97 10.13
CA SER A 277 20.43 -4.52 11.42
C SER A 277 21.18 -3.35 12.08
N THR A 278 22.06 -2.66 11.35
CA THR A 278 22.79 -1.49 11.85
C THR A 278 22.35 -0.25 11.06
N ALA A 279 21.82 0.75 11.77
CA ALA A 279 21.49 2.05 11.18
C ALA A 279 22.77 2.83 10.86
N ALA A 280 22.79 3.51 9.74
CA ALA A 280 23.87 4.40 9.36
C ALA A 280 23.39 5.45 8.35
N SER A 281 23.95 6.65 8.42
CA SER A 281 23.65 7.74 7.46
C SER A 281 24.08 7.45 6.04
N SER A 282 25.02 6.50 5.84
CA SER A 282 25.45 6.03 4.52
C SER A 282 24.54 4.96 3.93
N ASN A 283 23.66 4.34 4.73
CA ASN A 283 22.75 3.32 4.23
C ASN A 283 21.64 3.98 3.39
N ILE A 284 21.42 3.49 2.19
CA ILE A 284 20.35 3.98 1.31
C ILE A 284 19.86 2.81 0.45
N PRO A 285 18.55 2.54 0.40
CA PRO A 285 18.00 1.56 -0.56
C PRO A 285 18.32 1.97 -1.99
N GLY A 286 18.58 1.01 -2.87
CA GLY A 286 18.73 1.29 -4.30
C GLY A 286 17.48 1.88 -4.92
N SER A 287 17.63 2.59 -6.02
CA SER A 287 16.51 3.12 -6.82
C SER A 287 15.55 2.00 -7.16
N ARG A 288 14.26 2.22 -6.92
CA ARG A 288 13.23 1.17 -7.10
C ARG A 288 11.84 1.69 -7.31
N ARG A 289 11.02 0.86 -7.95
CA ARG A 289 9.58 1.01 -8.15
C ARG A 289 8.82 -0.19 -7.59
N TRP A 290 7.50 -0.03 -7.36
CA TRP A 290 6.59 -1.11 -6.92
C TRP A 290 6.99 -1.82 -5.63
N ALA A 291 7.78 -1.19 -4.78
CA ALA A 291 8.00 -1.68 -3.43
C ALA A 291 6.71 -1.61 -2.61
N VAL A 292 6.67 -2.29 -1.48
CA VAL A 292 5.60 -2.15 -0.50
C VAL A 292 6.08 -1.41 0.73
N SER A 293 5.15 -0.76 1.45
CA SER A 293 5.50 0.13 2.54
C SER A 293 4.56 0.02 3.74
N TRP A 294 5.09 0.26 4.93
CA TRP A 294 4.36 0.31 6.20
C TRP A 294 4.93 1.43 7.08
N ILE A 295 4.10 1.96 7.98
CA ILE A 295 4.56 2.81 9.08
C ILE A 295 4.20 2.13 10.40
N ASP A 296 5.18 1.99 11.31
CA ASP A 296 4.92 1.39 12.61
C ASP A 296 4.46 2.43 13.64
N SER A 297 3.99 1.96 14.79
CA SER A 297 3.46 2.82 15.87
C SER A 297 4.52 3.75 16.48
N SER A 298 5.81 3.53 16.22
CA SER A 298 6.91 4.41 16.60
C SER A 298 7.27 5.44 15.52
N GLY A 299 6.53 5.45 14.39
CA GLY A 299 6.73 6.37 13.27
C GLY A 299 7.89 5.99 12.36
N LYS A 300 8.40 4.76 12.43
CA LYS A 300 9.43 4.27 11.49
C LYS A 300 8.78 3.86 10.17
N LEU A 301 9.43 4.23 9.07
CA LEU A 301 8.97 3.89 7.73
C LEU A 301 9.62 2.58 7.29
N TRP A 302 8.81 1.61 6.90
CA TRP A 302 9.28 0.30 6.43
C TRP A 302 9.08 0.16 4.93
N LEU A 303 10.04 -0.49 4.26
CA LEU A 303 10.07 -0.69 2.81
C LEU A 303 10.50 -2.12 2.52
N PHE A 304 9.79 -2.84 1.64
CA PHE A 304 10.16 -4.20 1.23
C PHE A 304 10.11 -4.37 -0.29
N GLY A 305 11.14 -4.97 -0.85
CA GLY A 305 11.18 -5.47 -2.22
C GLY A 305 11.04 -4.39 -3.29
N GLY A 306 10.22 -4.68 -4.29
CA GLY A 306 10.09 -3.88 -5.50
C GLY A 306 11.06 -4.32 -6.60
N ASP A 307 10.93 -3.71 -7.79
CA ASP A 307 11.92 -3.84 -8.85
C ASP A 307 12.88 -2.65 -8.79
N GLY A 308 14.18 -2.90 -8.83
CA GLY A 308 15.18 -1.84 -8.69
C GLY A 308 16.61 -2.32 -8.63
N TYR A 309 17.50 -1.42 -8.23
CA TYR A 309 18.94 -1.63 -8.24
C TYR A 309 19.44 -2.24 -6.95
N ASP A 310 20.10 -3.39 -7.06
CA ASP A 310 20.74 -4.09 -5.95
C ASP A 310 22.11 -3.46 -5.57
N SER A 311 22.83 -4.07 -4.61
CA SER A 311 24.15 -3.58 -4.18
C SER A 311 25.25 -3.76 -5.24
N ALA A 312 25.01 -4.56 -6.27
CA ALA A 312 25.96 -4.78 -7.38
C ALA A 312 25.64 -3.92 -8.61
N GLY A 313 24.56 -3.13 -8.57
CA GLY A 313 24.14 -2.27 -9.67
C GLY A 313 23.33 -2.98 -10.75
N ASN A 314 22.76 -4.15 -10.43
CA ASN A 314 21.85 -4.85 -11.34
C ASN A 314 20.41 -4.45 -11.04
N GLU A 315 19.59 -4.28 -12.07
CA GLU A 315 18.14 -4.02 -11.95
C GLU A 315 17.40 -5.35 -11.95
N TYR A 316 16.74 -5.66 -10.82
CA TYR A 316 16.03 -6.91 -10.58
C TYR A 316 14.88 -6.73 -9.57
N SER A 317 14.02 -7.74 -9.45
CA SER A 317 13.14 -7.85 -8.29
C SER A 317 13.94 -8.10 -7.02
N LEU A 318 13.57 -7.44 -5.93
CA LEU A 318 14.26 -7.41 -4.65
C LEU A 318 13.43 -8.07 -3.56
N ASN A 319 14.09 -8.51 -2.45
CA ASN A 319 13.43 -9.01 -1.25
C ASN A 319 14.03 -8.43 0.05
N ASP A 320 14.76 -7.33 -0.08
CA ASP A 320 15.32 -6.61 1.04
C ASP A 320 14.25 -5.86 1.85
N LEU A 321 14.36 -5.95 3.17
CA LEU A 321 13.53 -5.22 4.11
C LEU A 321 14.35 -4.10 4.74
N TRP A 322 13.85 -2.88 4.62
CA TRP A 322 14.46 -1.68 5.15
C TRP A 322 13.56 -0.98 6.16
N LYS A 323 14.19 -0.25 7.07
CA LYS A 323 13.53 0.62 8.03
C LYS A 323 14.23 1.97 8.06
N TYR A 324 13.47 3.05 7.91
CA TYR A 324 13.95 4.43 8.05
C TYR A 324 13.48 5.03 9.37
N ASP A 325 14.39 5.70 10.06
CA ASP A 325 14.10 6.45 11.29
C ASP A 325 14.06 7.95 10.99
N PRO A 326 12.88 8.60 10.96
CA PRO A 326 12.79 10.05 10.72
C PRO A 326 13.46 10.92 11.81
N THR A 327 13.79 10.36 12.97
CA THR A 327 14.41 11.11 14.07
C THR A 327 15.94 11.20 13.95
N THR A 328 16.56 10.19 13.32
CA THR A 328 18.01 10.15 13.05
C THR A 328 18.34 10.39 11.59
N ASN A 329 17.35 10.34 10.70
CA ASN A 329 17.48 10.37 9.26
C ASN A 329 18.37 9.22 8.73
N GLU A 330 18.22 8.02 9.30
CA GLU A 330 19.02 6.86 8.92
C GLU A 330 18.18 5.69 8.46
N TRP A 331 18.68 5.00 7.44
CA TRP A 331 18.15 3.71 7.00
C TRP A 331 18.86 2.55 7.71
N THR A 332 18.11 1.49 7.95
CA THR A 332 18.61 0.18 8.42
C THR A 332 18.19 -0.89 7.44
N TRP A 333 19.13 -1.65 6.88
CA TRP A 333 18.83 -2.90 6.18
C TRP A 333 18.53 -3.99 7.21
N VAL A 334 17.29 -4.45 7.30
CA VAL A 334 16.81 -5.30 8.39
C VAL A 334 16.86 -6.78 8.04
N SER A 335 16.38 -7.16 6.85
CA SER A 335 16.24 -8.55 6.41
C SER A 335 16.35 -8.66 4.89
N GLY A 336 16.30 -9.88 4.37
CA GLY A 336 16.42 -10.16 2.93
C GLY A 336 17.85 -10.11 2.42
N SER A 337 18.00 -10.09 1.11
CA SER A 337 19.30 -10.07 0.40
C SER A 337 19.64 -8.68 -0.09
N ASN A 338 20.92 -8.41 -0.26
CA ASN A 338 21.41 -7.19 -0.93
C ASN A 338 21.64 -7.39 -2.45
N VAL A 339 21.32 -8.58 -2.97
CA VAL A 339 21.32 -8.87 -4.41
C VAL A 339 19.92 -9.33 -4.83
N GLY A 340 19.51 -9.01 -6.06
CA GLY A 340 18.20 -9.30 -6.59
C GLY A 340 17.96 -10.77 -6.92
N THR A 341 16.76 -11.09 -7.41
CA THR A 341 16.33 -12.41 -7.89
C THR A 341 16.46 -13.54 -6.86
N GLN A 342 16.16 -13.27 -5.59
CA GLN A 342 16.20 -14.29 -4.55
C GLN A 342 14.89 -15.08 -4.46
N ALA A 343 14.98 -16.41 -4.48
CA ALA A 343 13.87 -17.31 -4.19
C ALA A 343 13.38 -17.15 -2.75
N GLY A 344 12.10 -17.45 -2.50
CA GLY A 344 11.53 -17.44 -1.14
C GLY A 344 12.03 -18.62 -0.29
N SER A 345 12.31 -18.36 0.99
CA SER A 345 12.57 -19.38 2.01
C SER A 345 11.35 -19.50 2.91
N TYR A 346 10.57 -20.58 2.79
CA TYR A 346 9.24 -20.66 3.39
C TYR A 346 9.20 -21.35 4.77
N GLY A 347 10.10 -22.30 5.03
CA GLY A 347 10.07 -23.08 6.27
C GLY A 347 8.77 -23.87 6.45
N THR A 348 8.27 -23.91 7.68
CA THR A 348 7.00 -24.57 8.03
C THR A 348 5.87 -23.53 8.11
N GLU A 349 4.77 -23.78 7.42
CA GLU A 349 3.59 -22.92 7.44
C GLU A 349 3.12 -22.63 8.88
N GLY A 350 2.82 -21.37 9.16
CA GLY A 350 2.41 -20.89 10.47
C GLY A 350 3.54 -20.70 11.48
N THR A 351 4.78 -21.10 11.17
CA THR A 351 5.92 -21.04 12.08
C THR A 351 6.86 -19.89 11.71
N ALA A 352 7.14 -19.02 12.67
CA ALA A 352 8.15 -17.98 12.52
C ALA A 352 9.55 -18.60 12.58
N ASP A 353 10.46 -18.15 11.73
CA ASP A 353 11.84 -18.61 11.69
C ASP A 353 12.76 -17.53 11.11
N PRO A 354 13.96 -17.30 11.67
CA PRO A 354 14.89 -16.31 11.16
C PRO A 354 15.41 -16.58 9.73
N SER A 355 15.28 -17.81 9.23
CA SER A 355 15.61 -18.17 7.85
C SER A 355 14.46 -17.94 6.86
N ASN A 356 13.25 -17.71 7.36
CA ASN A 356 12.10 -17.41 6.50
C ASN A 356 12.27 -16.04 5.86
N VAL A 357 12.08 -15.97 4.56
CA VAL A 357 12.08 -14.69 3.80
C VAL A 357 11.19 -14.85 2.58
N PRO A 358 10.26 -13.92 2.31
CA PRO A 358 9.52 -13.92 1.05
C PRO A 358 10.48 -13.80 -0.15
N GLY A 359 10.15 -14.43 -1.27
CA GLY A 359 10.91 -14.28 -2.50
C GLY A 359 10.85 -12.84 -3.04
N ALA A 360 11.83 -12.47 -3.83
CA ALA A 360 11.90 -11.17 -4.48
C ALA A 360 10.64 -10.92 -5.33
N ARG A 361 9.98 -9.77 -5.15
CA ARG A 361 8.66 -9.49 -5.74
C ARG A 361 8.29 -8.03 -5.85
N ALA A 362 7.40 -7.72 -6.80
CA ALA A 362 6.78 -6.42 -7.06
C ALA A 362 5.50 -6.59 -7.88
N PRO A 363 4.50 -5.69 -7.78
CA PRO A 363 4.00 -5.10 -6.56
C PRO A 363 3.11 -6.08 -5.78
N ALA A 364 3.27 -6.17 -4.48
CA ALA A 364 2.44 -6.99 -3.59
C ALA A 364 1.41 -6.12 -2.83
N ALA A 365 0.37 -6.74 -2.29
CA ALA A 365 -0.53 -6.10 -1.34
C ALA A 365 0.08 -6.11 0.07
N SER A 366 -0.10 -5.02 0.85
CA SER A 366 0.52 -4.90 2.17
C SER A 366 -0.35 -4.13 3.15
N TRP A 367 -0.21 -4.43 4.43
CA TRP A 367 -0.89 -3.73 5.54
C TRP A 367 -0.16 -3.98 6.87
N ILE A 368 -0.50 -3.19 7.90
CA ILE A 368 -0.01 -3.39 9.27
C ILE A 368 -1.19 -3.69 10.18
N ASP A 369 -1.07 -4.68 11.06
CA ASP A 369 -2.13 -5.00 11.99
C ASP A 369 -2.02 -4.21 13.31
N SER A 370 -3.07 -4.29 14.15
CA SER A 370 -3.14 -3.58 15.43
C SER A 370 -2.06 -4.00 16.44
N SER A 371 -1.39 -5.13 16.23
CA SER A 371 -0.25 -5.59 17.01
C SER A 371 1.11 -5.12 16.44
N GLY A 372 1.09 -4.32 15.36
CA GLY A 372 2.29 -3.78 14.71
C GLY A 372 3.03 -4.76 13.81
N LYS A 373 2.40 -5.88 13.42
CA LYS A 373 3.00 -6.84 12.50
C LYS A 373 2.73 -6.42 11.06
N LEU A 374 3.76 -6.55 10.21
CA LEU A 374 3.69 -6.19 8.80
C LEU A 374 3.20 -7.41 8.01
N TRP A 375 2.22 -7.21 7.15
CA TRP A 375 1.64 -8.27 6.33
C TRP A 375 1.89 -8.00 4.85
N LEU A 376 2.07 -9.10 4.10
CA LEU A 376 2.35 -9.09 2.67
C LEU A 376 1.55 -10.20 2.00
N PHE A 377 0.88 -9.90 0.87
CA PHE A 377 0.15 -10.89 0.08
C PHE A 377 0.52 -10.79 -1.40
N GLY A 378 0.88 -11.91 -1.99
CA GLY A 378 1.06 -12.07 -3.43
C GLY A 378 2.19 -11.23 -4.02
N GLY A 379 1.92 -10.62 -5.17
CA GLY A 379 2.88 -9.92 -6.02
C GLY A 379 3.32 -10.77 -7.20
N TYR A 380 4.03 -10.17 -8.16
CA TYR A 380 4.74 -10.87 -9.22
C TYR A 380 6.19 -11.06 -8.78
N GLY A 381 6.62 -12.30 -8.61
CA GLY A 381 7.94 -12.54 -8.02
C GLY A 381 8.37 -14.00 -8.05
N LEU A 382 9.38 -14.30 -7.24
CA LEU A 382 10.04 -15.62 -7.20
C LEU A 382 9.43 -16.50 -6.11
N ASP A 383 9.05 -17.71 -6.48
CA ASP A 383 8.55 -18.75 -5.59
C ASP A 383 9.69 -19.47 -4.81
N SER A 384 9.37 -20.53 -4.07
CA SER A 384 10.36 -21.33 -3.33
C SER A 384 11.38 -22.04 -4.22
N ASN A 385 11.08 -22.23 -5.49
CA ASN A 385 11.94 -22.89 -6.47
C ASN A 385 12.74 -21.91 -7.34
N GLY A 386 12.54 -20.59 -7.14
CA GLY A 386 13.13 -19.55 -7.98
C GLY A 386 12.41 -19.34 -9.31
N ASN A 387 11.19 -19.85 -9.48
CA ASN A 387 10.37 -19.57 -10.66
C ASN A 387 9.62 -18.26 -10.48
N GLN A 388 9.53 -17.45 -11.55
CA GLN A 388 8.88 -16.15 -11.53
C GLN A 388 7.43 -16.21 -12.02
N GLY A 389 6.51 -15.63 -11.28
CA GLY A 389 5.10 -15.57 -11.62
C GLY A 389 4.24 -14.91 -10.55
N TRP A 390 2.92 -14.94 -10.72
CA TRP A 390 1.99 -14.40 -9.73
C TRP A 390 1.90 -15.30 -8.49
N LEU A 391 2.07 -14.69 -7.33
CA LEU A 391 2.08 -15.35 -6.03
C LEU A 391 0.74 -15.15 -5.31
N ASN A 392 0.38 -16.08 -4.42
CA ASN A 392 -0.77 -15.97 -3.52
C ASN A 392 -0.43 -16.32 -2.07
N ASP A 393 0.85 -16.32 -1.75
CA ASP A 393 1.36 -16.54 -0.41
C ASP A 393 1.07 -15.36 0.50
N LEU A 394 0.69 -15.66 1.73
CA LEU A 394 0.45 -14.68 2.78
C LEU A 394 1.57 -14.77 3.81
N TRP A 395 2.23 -13.65 4.03
CA TRP A 395 3.34 -13.52 4.96
C TRP A 395 3.06 -12.53 6.07
N ARG A 396 3.69 -12.74 7.21
CA ARG A 396 3.66 -11.82 8.34
C ARG A 396 5.08 -11.64 8.88
N TYR A 397 5.52 -10.41 9.04
CA TYR A 397 6.77 -10.05 9.69
C TYR A 397 6.51 -9.50 11.09
N ASP A 398 7.27 -9.98 12.07
CA ASP A 398 7.23 -9.47 13.44
C ASP A 398 8.44 -8.56 13.71
N PRO A 399 8.27 -7.23 13.82
CA PRO A 399 9.37 -6.31 14.12
C PRO A 399 10.04 -6.55 15.49
N ALA A 400 9.37 -7.24 16.42
CA ALA A 400 9.91 -7.52 17.75
C ALA A 400 10.88 -8.71 17.75
N THR A 401 10.61 -9.74 16.94
CA THR A 401 11.48 -10.94 16.81
C THR A 401 12.39 -10.87 15.59
N LEU A 402 12.09 -9.95 14.64
CA LEU A 402 12.76 -9.81 13.35
C LEU A 402 12.59 -11.04 12.45
N GLU A 403 11.46 -11.74 12.56
CA GLU A 403 11.19 -12.98 11.86
C GLU A 403 9.98 -12.87 10.94
N TRP A 404 10.08 -13.55 9.78
CA TRP A 404 8.96 -13.79 8.90
C TRP A 404 8.24 -15.09 9.24
N THR A 405 6.92 -15.09 9.07
CA THR A 405 6.07 -16.28 9.09
C THR A 405 5.39 -16.42 7.74
N TRP A 406 5.56 -17.54 7.05
CA TRP A 406 4.65 -17.92 5.97
C TRP A 406 3.34 -18.41 6.59
N VAL A 407 2.27 -17.63 6.45
CA VAL A 407 1.01 -17.84 7.19
C VAL A 407 0.07 -18.77 6.43
N SER A 408 -0.03 -18.61 5.10
CA SER A 408 -0.89 -19.43 4.24
C SER A 408 -0.61 -19.17 2.76
N GLY A 409 -1.37 -19.81 1.88
CA GLY A 409 -1.18 -19.74 0.44
C GLY A 409 -0.11 -20.70 -0.06
N SER A 410 0.18 -20.67 -1.34
CA SER A 410 1.14 -21.59 -1.95
C SER A 410 2.57 -21.05 -1.90
N ASN A 411 3.54 -21.94 -1.76
CA ASN A 411 4.95 -21.62 -1.95
C ASN A 411 5.42 -21.74 -3.41
N THR A 412 4.49 -21.97 -4.33
CA THR A 412 4.72 -21.97 -5.79
C THR A 412 3.83 -20.97 -6.49
N MET A 413 4.35 -20.41 -7.58
CA MET A 413 3.66 -19.37 -8.37
C MET A 413 2.43 -19.87 -9.13
N ASN A 414 1.65 -18.92 -9.67
CA ASN A 414 0.57 -19.09 -10.65
C ASN A 414 -0.58 -19.98 -10.16
N GLN A 415 -0.90 -19.88 -8.88
CA GLN A 415 -2.02 -20.63 -8.31
C GLN A 415 -3.35 -20.01 -8.71
N VAL A 416 -4.29 -20.88 -9.10
CA VAL A 416 -5.67 -20.54 -9.40
C VAL A 416 -6.43 -20.19 -8.12
N GLY A 417 -7.37 -19.24 -8.18
CA GLY A 417 -8.19 -18.87 -7.03
C GLY A 417 -9.24 -19.93 -6.68
N THR A 418 -9.43 -20.19 -5.39
CA THR A 418 -10.52 -21.03 -4.89
C THR A 418 -11.57 -20.16 -4.22
N TYR A 419 -12.73 -19.95 -4.87
CA TYR A 419 -13.70 -18.94 -4.48
C TYR A 419 -14.78 -19.44 -3.52
N GLY A 420 -15.15 -20.71 -3.58
CA GLY A 420 -16.24 -21.26 -2.78
C GLY A 420 -17.59 -20.59 -3.08
N THR A 421 -18.40 -20.42 -2.03
CA THR A 421 -19.69 -19.73 -2.12
C THR A 421 -19.54 -18.26 -1.76
N LYS A 422 -20.03 -17.35 -2.63
CA LYS A 422 -19.95 -15.89 -2.38
C LYS A 422 -20.59 -15.54 -1.02
N GLY A 423 -19.87 -14.72 -0.23
CA GLY A 423 -20.30 -14.31 1.10
C GLY A 423 -20.05 -15.33 2.22
N THR A 424 -19.48 -16.51 1.91
CA THR A 424 -19.21 -17.56 2.90
C THR A 424 -17.70 -17.74 3.09
N ALA A 425 -17.23 -17.57 4.34
CA ALA A 425 -15.85 -17.88 4.72
C ALA A 425 -15.63 -19.41 4.70
N ALA A 426 -14.47 -19.83 4.23
CA ALA A 426 -14.06 -21.23 4.32
C ALA A 426 -12.54 -21.34 4.31
N PRO A 427 -11.95 -22.32 5.03
CA PRO A 427 -10.50 -22.54 5.02
C PRO A 427 -9.90 -22.87 3.65
N SER A 428 -10.73 -23.40 2.73
CA SER A 428 -10.33 -23.69 1.35
C SER A 428 -10.34 -22.48 0.43
N ASN A 429 -10.97 -21.37 0.84
CA ASN A 429 -11.03 -20.17 -0.01
C ASN A 429 -9.67 -19.49 -0.01
N VAL A 430 -9.16 -19.19 -1.19
CA VAL A 430 -7.89 -18.49 -1.38
C VAL A 430 -7.98 -17.65 -2.66
N PRO A 431 -7.62 -16.36 -2.62
CA PRO A 431 -7.46 -15.57 -3.85
C PRO A 431 -6.39 -16.20 -4.76
N GLY A 432 -6.58 -16.15 -6.06
CA GLY A 432 -5.56 -16.59 -7.02
C GLY A 432 -4.29 -15.73 -6.95
N GLY A 433 -3.18 -16.28 -7.45
CA GLY A 433 -1.90 -15.55 -7.56
C GLY A 433 -2.12 -14.24 -8.31
N ARG A 434 -1.69 -13.10 -7.71
CA ARG A 434 -1.94 -11.76 -8.25
C ARG A 434 -0.96 -10.70 -7.79
N GLU A 435 -0.86 -9.66 -8.58
CA GLU A 435 -0.10 -8.46 -8.30
C GLU A 435 -0.96 -7.20 -8.36
N ALA A 436 -0.46 -6.08 -7.84
CA ALA A 436 -1.06 -4.76 -7.94
C ALA A 436 -2.55 -4.68 -7.55
N ALA A 437 -3.00 -5.57 -6.67
CA ALA A 437 -4.28 -5.46 -6.00
C ALA A 437 -4.24 -4.34 -4.95
N VAL A 438 -5.36 -3.67 -4.73
CA VAL A 438 -5.48 -2.75 -3.60
C VAL A 438 -5.90 -3.51 -2.35
N SER A 439 -5.38 -3.06 -1.20
CA SER A 439 -5.64 -3.69 0.09
C SER A 439 -5.87 -2.66 1.19
N TRP A 440 -6.64 -3.03 2.20
CA TRP A 440 -6.87 -2.21 3.38
C TRP A 440 -7.27 -3.07 4.58
N LEU A 441 -7.18 -2.46 5.77
CA LEU A 441 -7.58 -3.10 7.03
C LEU A 441 -8.80 -2.38 7.57
N ASP A 442 -9.90 -3.11 7.85
CA ASP A 442 -11.07 -2.51 8.48
C ASP A 442 -10.87 -2.32 10.01
N SER A 443 -11.80 -1.62 10.67
CA SER A 443 -11.73 -1.34 12.10
C SER A 443 -11.79 -2.59 13.00
N ASN A 444 -12.21 -3.74 12.46
CA ASN A 444 -12.23 -5.03 13.13
C ASN A 444 -10.93 -5.82 12.93
N GLY A 445 -9.99 -5.28 12.19
CA GLY A 445 -8.73 -5.93 11.84
C GLY A 445 -8.82 -6.95 10.72
N ASN A 446 -9.93 -6.98 9.97
CA ASN A 446 -10.03 -7.84 8.79
C ASN A 446 -9.31 -7.22 7.62
N LEU A 447 -8.65 -8.07 6.85
CA LEU A 447 -8.03 -7.68 5.61
C LEU A 447 -9.05 -7.66 4.48
N TRP A 448 -8.94 -6.65 3.63
CA TRP A 448 -9.68 -6.57 2.39
C TRP A 448 -8.71 -6.49 1.21
N LEU A 449 -9.08 -7.11 0.08
CA LEU A 449 -8.30 -7.15 -1.15
C LEU A 449 -9.24 -6.99 -2.34
N PHE A 450 -8.93 -6.08 -3.25
CA PHE A 450 -9.72 -5.87 -4.46
C PHE A 450 -8.85 -5.90 -5.72
N GLY A 451 -9.27 -6.70 -6.71
CA GLY A 451 -8.75 -6.68 -8.07
C GLY A 451 -7.30 -7.16 -8.19
N GLY A 452 -6.51 -6.43 -8.98
CA GLY A 452 -5.15 -6.78 -9.37
C GLY A 452 -5.10 -7.49 -10.72
N SER A 453 -3.88 -7.83 -11.17
CA SER A 453 -3.64 -8.74 -12.30
C SER A 453 -3.25 -10.11 -11.77
N GLY A 454 -3.91 -11.17 -12.21
CA GLY A 454 -3.65 -12.51 -11.67
C GLY A 454 -4.54 -13.59 -12.25
N TYR A 455 -4.56 -14.75 -11.59
CA TYR A 455 -5.37 -15.90 -11.98
C TYR A 455 -6.74 -15.89 -11.33
N ASP A 456 -7.77 -16.14 -12.13
CA ASP A 456 -9.15 -16.31 -11.71
C ASP A 456 -9.48 -17.75 -11.24
N ALA A 457 -10.78 -18.08 -11.06
CA ALA A 457 -11.24 -19.39 -10.61
C ALA A 457 -11.03 -20.53 -11.61
N VAL A 458 -10.80 -20.22 -12.88
CA VAL A 458 -10.66 -21.23 -13.96
C VAL A 458 -9.25 -21.26 -14.55
N GLY A 459 -8.32 -20.50 -13.96
CA GLY A 459 -6.92 -20.44 -14.39
C GLY A 459 -6.68 -19.50 -15.58
N LEU A 460 -7.60 -18.56 -15.84
CA LEU A 460 -7.38 -17.51 -16.81
C LEU A 460 -6.65 -16.34 -16.15
N GLY A 461 -5.50 -15.96 -16.72
CA GLY A 461 -4.76 -14.77 -16.28
C GLY A 461 -5.37 -13.49 -16.86
N GLY A 462 -5.49 -12.43 -16.03
CA GLY A 462 -6.01 -11.15 -16.47
C GLY A 462 -6.33 -10.21 -15.32
N TYR A 463 -6.96 -9.07 -15.62
CA TYR A 463 -7.42 -8.14 -14.60
C TYR A 463 -8.65 -8.68 -13.88
N LEU A 464 -8.69 -8.45 -12.57
CA LEU A 464 -9.70 -8.96 -11.66
C LEU A 464 -10.52 -7.81 -11.07
N ASN A 465 -11.77 -8.11 -10.67
CA ASN A 465 -12.64 -7.19 -9.91
C ASN A 465 -13.29 -7.87 -8.70
N ASP A 466 -12.73 -8.99 -8.29
CA ASP A 466 -13.17 -9.70 -7.11
C ASP A 466 -12.77 -8.94 -5.83
N LEU A 467 -13.70 -8.91 -4.89
CA LEU A 467 -13.49 -8.35 -3.56
C LEU A 467 -13.43 -9.48 -2.54
N TRP A 468 -12.34 -9.53 -1.80
CA TRP A 468 -12.10 -10.53 -0.77
C TRP A 468 -11.98 -9.90 0.60
N LYS A 469 -12.37 -10.65 1.63
CA LYS A 469 -12.17 -10.34 3.03
C LYS A 469 -11.49 -11.52 3.70
N CYS A 470 -10.41 -11.27 4.45
CA CYS A 470 -9.74 -12.25 5.29
C CYS A 470 -10.01 -11.95 6.76
N THR A 471 -10.61 -12.88 7.47
CA THR A 471 -10.81 -12.82 8.94
C THR A 471 -9.71 -13.61 9.64
N ARG A 472 -9.27 -13.12 10.81
CA ARG A 472 -8.14 -13.69 11.57
C ARG A 472 -8.55 -14.11 12.97
#